data_0b1859b605f9d07af035b5016b3cda5c
#
_entry.id   0b1859b605f9d07af035b5016b3cda5c
#
_cell.length_a   1.000
_cell.length_b   1.000
_cell.length_c   1.000
_cell.angle_alpha   90.00
_cell.angle_beta   90.00
_cell.angle_gamma   90.00
#
_symmetry.space_group_name_H-M   'P 1'
#
loop_
_entity.id
_entity.type
_entity.pdbx_description
1 polymer ?
#
loop_
_entity_poly.entity_id
_entity_poly.type
_entity_poly.pdbx_seq_one_letter_code
_entity_poly.pdbx_strand_id
1 'polypeptide(L)'
;EIKEEVKEETENSDADDAEAQEAKFWEKIEGILAIAKKKKNVLDYQEIMTYFQDTDFEADRMEKVFEILELKKVDVRMNDVPDEDEDIILDDEDEIDIEKIDLSVPDGIGLDDPVRMYLKEIGKVPLLSADEEIEYAKRMEEGDEEAKKRLAEANLRLVVSIAKRYVGRGMQFLDLIQEGNLGLIKAVEKYDYRKGFKFSTYATWWIRQAITRAIADQARTIRIPVHMVETINKLVRVQRQLLQELGREPSPEEIAENMDIPVERVREIQKISQEPVSLETPIGEEEDSHLGDFIQDDNVPVPAEAAASTLLKEQLVEVLGTLTEREQKVLRLRFGMDDGRARTLEE
;
A
#
# COMPACT_ATOMS: atom_id res chain seq x y z
N GLU A 1 35.03 25.69 13.95
CA GLU A 1 35.78 24.42 14.13
C GLU A 1 34.88 23.32 14.74
N ILE A 2 34.19 23.54 15.88
CA ILE A 2 33.33 22.51 16.51
C ILE A 2 32.04 22.20 15.69
N LYS A 3 31.56 23.13 14.84
CA LYS A 3 30.40 22.93 13.96
C LYS A 3 30.73 22.22 12.63
N GLU A 4 31.97 22.22 12.23
CA GLU A 4 32.46 21.49 11.06
C GLU A 4 32.77 20.03 11.43
N GLU A 5 33.36 19.77 12.57
CA GLU A 5 33.62 18.41 13.06
C GLU A 5 32.34 17.60 13.33
N VAL A 6 31.28 18.22 13.89
CA VAL A 6 29.98 17.55 14.10
C VAL A 6 29.23 17.27 12.78
N LYS A 7 29.46 18.05 11.72
CA LYS A 7 28.90 17.76 10.40
C LYS A 7 29.66 16.65 9.67
N GLU A 8 30.98 16.61 9.79
CA GLU A 8 31.80 15.53 9.21
C GLU A 8 31.59 14.19 9.93
N GLU A 9 31.32 14.16 11.23
CA GLU A 9 30.99 12.92 11.96
C GLU A 9 29.58 12.40 11.64
N THR A 10 28.58 13.27 11.38
CA THR A 10 27.24 12.84 10.96
C THR A 10 27.19 12.39 9.51
N GLU A 11 27.90 13.03 8.59
CA GLU A 11 27.99 12.60 7.19
C GLU A 11 28.81 11.30 7.02
N ASN A 12 29.81 11.06 7.86
CA ASN A 12 30.55 9.79 7.86
C ASN A 12 29.78 8.63 8.50
N SER A 13 28.94 8.86 9.53
CA SER A 13 28.11 7.80 10.12
C SER A 13 27.01 7.33 9.17
N ASP A 14 26.40 8.24 8.42
CA ASP A 14 25.36 7.89 7.43
C ASP A 14 25.94 7.18 6.19
N ALA A 15 27.17 7.47 5.82
CA ALA A 15 27.89 6.79 4.73
C ALA A 15 28.34 5.38 5.15
N ASP A 16 28.87 5.20 6.35
CA ASP A 16 29.30 3.91 6.89
C ASP A 16 28.08 2.99 7.13
N ASP A 17 26.94 3.53 7.57
CA ASP A 17 25.69 2.78 7.73
C ASP A 17 25.10 2.36 6.37
N ALA A 18 25.20 3.20 5.34
CA ALA A 18 24.76 2.88 3.99
C ALA A 18 25.64 1.79 3.35
N GLU A 19 26.97 1.86 3.49
CA GLU A 19 27.90 0.82 3.01
C GLU A 19 27.70 -0.51 3.78
N ALA A 20 27.45 -0.47 5.08
CA ALA A 20 27.15 -1.65 5.87
C ALA A 20 25.82 -2.30 5.50
N GLN A 21 24.80 -1.52 5.14
CA GLN A 21 23.51 -2.02 4.64
C GLN A 21 23.63 -2.61 3.22
N GLU A 22 24.46 -2.00 2.37
CA GLU A 22 24.74 -2.53 1.02
C GLU A 22 25.54 -3.84 1.08
N ALA A 23 26.52 -3.94 1.95
CA ALA A 23 27.27 -5.18 2.17
C ALA A 23 26.36 -6.33 2.67
N LYS A 24 25.47 -6.08 3.62
CA LYS A 24 24.46 -7.05 4.09
C LYS A 24 23.48 -7.47 3.00
N PHE A 25 23.11 -6.54 2.12
CA PHE A 25 22.24 -6.82 0.98
C PHE A 25 22.91 -7.78 -0.01
N TRP A 26 24.16 -7.54 -0.37
CA TRP A 26 24.92 -8.42 -1.27
C TRP A 26 25.20 -9.79 -0.65
N GLU A 27 25.50 -9.87 0.63
CA GLU A 27 25.70 -11.14 1.35
C GLU A 27 24.40 -12.00 1.32
N LYS A 28 23.23 -11.39 1.51
CA LYS A 28 21.96 -12.09 1.39
C LYS A 28 21.65 -12.51 -0.04
N ILE A 29 21.99 -11.72 -1.04
CA ILE A 29 21.85 -12.12 -2.45
C ILE A 29 22.74 -13.34 -2.76
N GLU A 30 23.96 -13.37 -2.30
CA GLU A 30 24.84 -14.53 -2.47
C GLU A 30 24.28 -15.77 -1.76
N GLY A 31 23.71 -15.59 -0.57
CA GLY A 31 23.06 -16.66 0.17
C GLY A 31 21.86 -17.26 -0.57
N ILE A 32 20.98 -16.44 -1.11
CA ILE A 32 19.81 -16.94 -1.87
C ILE A 32 20.23 -17.58 -3.20
N LEU A 33 21.25 -17.06 -3.86
CA LEU A 33 21.82 -17.69 -5.07
C LEU A 33 22.47 -19.05 -4.78
N ALA A 34 23.07 -19.24 -3.59
CA ALA A 34 23.58 -20.54 -3.15
C ALA A 34 22.45 -21.56 -2.90
N ILE A 35 21.31 -21.09 -2.37
CA ILE A 35 20.10 -21.93 -2.22
C ILE A 35 19.52 -22.28 -3.59
N ALA A 36 19.45 -21.31 -4.52
CA ALA A 36 19.00 -21.53 -5.90
C ALA A 36 19.82 -22.61 -6.61
N LYS A 37 21.16 -22.57 -6.49
CA LYS A 37 22.03 -23.59 -7.06
C LYS A 37 21.79 -24.98 -6.50
N LYS A 38 21.48 -25.12 -5.22
CA LYS A 38 21.12 -26.42 -4.59
C LYS A 38 19.81 -26.96 -5.11
N LYS A 39 18.86 -26.09 -5.48
CA LYS A 39 17.52 -26.43 -5.99
C LYS A 39 17.43 -26.41 -7.53
N LYS A 40 18.53 -26.61 -8.25
CA LYS A 40 18.59 -26.62 -9.72
C LYS A 40 18.14 -25.30 -10.38
N ASN A 41 18.46 -24.19 -9.77
CA ASN A 41 18.09 -22.82 -10.19
C ASN A 41 16.56 -22.55 -10.21
N VAL A 42 15.81 -23.24 -9.37
CA VAL A 42 14.39 -22.99 -9.16
C VAL A 42 14.19 -22.57 -7.70
N LEU A 43 13.56 -21.41 -7.48
CA LEU A 43 13.20 -20.89 -6.16
C LEU A 43 11.71 -20.56 -6.13
N ASP A 44 11.07 -20.82 -5.00
CA ASP A 44 9.69 -20.40 -4.76
C ASP A 44 9.67 -18.94 -4.27
N TYR A 45 8.72 -18.14 -4.75
CA TYR A 45 8.56 -16.74 -4.34
C TYR A 45 8.47 -16.58 -2.81
N GLN A 46 7.75 -17.48 -2.14
CA GLN A 46 7.62 -17.48 -0.67
C GLN A 46 8.95 -17.71 0.04
N GLU A 47 9.82 -18.53 -0.51
CA GLU A 47 11.16 -18.76 0.05
C GLU A 47 12.02 -17.51 -0.06
N ILE A 48 11.88 -16.77 -1.17
CA ILE A 48 12.58 -15.50 -1.37
C ILE A 48 12.07 -14.48 -0.34
N MET A 49 10.76 -14.32 -0.21
CA MET A 49 10.16 -13.39 0.74
C MET A 49 10.49 -13.76 2.19
N THR A 50 10.43 -15.04 2.56
CA THR A 50 10.79 -15.51 3.91
C THR A 50 12.26 -15.28 4.23
N TYR A 51 13.15 -15.45 3.25
CA TYR A 51 14.59 -15.23 3.42
C TYR A 51 14.95 -13.76 3.65
N PHE A 52 14.17 -12.84 3.10
CA PHE A 52 14.35 -11.39 3.26
C PHE A 52 13.47 -10.77 4.36
N GLN A 53 12.59 -11.54 5.03
CA GLN A 53 11.64 -11.07 6.04
C GLN A 53 12.31 -10.39 7.25
N ASP A 54 13.54 -10.81 7.60
CA ASP A 54 14.32 -10.26 8.74
C ASP A 54 15.03 -8.94 8.42
N THR A 55 14.83 -8.39 7.23
CA THR A 55 15.50 -7.16 6.82
C THR A 55 14.47 -6.17 6.29
N ASP A 56 14.37 -4.99 6.93
CA ASP A 56 13.55 -3.85 6.47
C ASP A 56 14.12 -3.29 5.14
N PHE A 57 13.90 -4.03 4.06
CA PHE A 57 14.25 -3.54 2.73
C PHE A 57 13.07 -2.76 2.14
N GLU A 58 13.35 -1.52 1.71
CA GLU A 58 12.42 -0.73 0.90
C GLU A 58 12.05 -1.49 -0.38
N ALA A 59 10.83 -1.27 -0.87
CA ALA A 59 10.27 -1.95 -2.05
C ALA A 59 11.20 -1.91 -3.28
N ASP A 60 11.98 -0.83 -3.45
CA ASP A 60 12.93 -0.66 -4.54
C ASP A 60 14.13 -1.64 -4.47
N ARG A 61 14.50 -2.09 -3.27
CA ARG A 61 15.58 -3.08 -3.10
C ARG A 61 15.10 -4.49 -3.41
N MET A 62 13.84 -4.83 -3.15
CA MET A 62 13.27 -6.11 -3.55
C MET A 62 13.14 -6.23 -5.08
N GLU A 63 12.83 -5.14 -5.78
CA GLU A 63 12.82 -5.12 -7.24
C GLU A 63 14.21 -5.46 -7.81
N LYS A 64 15.29 -4.94 -7.21
CA LYS A 64 16.67 -5.28 -7.57
C LYS A 64 17.01 -6.75 -7.29
N VAL A 65 16.49 -7.35 -6.23
CA VAL A 65 16.68 -8.80 -5.95
C VAL A 65 16.11 -9.65 -7.08
N PHE A 66 14.89 -9.36 -7.53
CA PHE A 66 14.27 -10.09 -8.64
C PHE A 66 15.02 -9.87 -9.95
N GLU A 67 15.48 -8.66 -10.22
CA GLU A 67 16.30 -8.35 -11.40
C GLU A 67 17.62 -9.14 -11.41
N ILE A 68 18.28 -9.26 -10.25
CA ILE A 68 19.52 -10.05 -10.11
C ILE A 68 19.26 -11.55 -10.26
N LEU A 69 18.17 -12.07 -9.71
CA LEU A 69 17.77 -13.47 -9.86
C LEU A 69 17.46 -13.80 -11.33
N GLU A 70 16.79 -12.91 -12.05
CA GLU A 70 16.53 -13.02 -13.48
C GLU A 70 17.81 -12.99 -14.32
N LEU A 71 18.73 -12.08 -14.03
CA LEU A 71 20.06 -12.00 -14.66
C LEU A 71 20.88 -13.29 -14.45
N LYS A 72 20.73 -13.95 -13.30
CA LYS A 72 21.41 -15.21 -12.98
C LYS A 72 20.67 -16.44 -13.51
N LYS A 73 19.57 -16.27 -14.26
CA LYS A 73 18.75 -17.33 -14.83
C LYS A 73 18.22 -18.29 -13.74
N VAL A 74 17.83 -17.74 -12.60
CA VAL A 74 17.10 -18.47 -11.57
C VAL A 74 15.63 -18.40 -11.94
N ASP A 75 14.99 -19.54 -12.14
CA ASP A 75 13.57 -19.65 -12.42
C ASP A 75 12.82 -19.47 -11.08
N VAL A 76 12.19 -18.32 -10.93
CA VAL A 76 11.36 -18.06 -9.76
C VAL A 76 9.98 -18.64 -10.01
N ARG A 77 9.70 -19.80 -9.43
CA ARG A 77 8.36 -20.35 -9.43
C ARG A 77 7.52 -19.54 -8.46
N MET A 78 6.51 -18.93 -8.99
CA MET A 78 5.42 -18.37 -8.20
C MET A 78 4.44 -19.52 -7.91
N ASN A 79 4.88 -20.51 -7.12
CA ASN A 79 3.94 -21.42 -6.52
C ASN A 79 3.28 -20.65 -5.39
N ASP A 80 2.03 -20.36 -5.60
CA ASP A 80 1.03 -20.02 -4.60
C ASP A 80 1.56 -19.12 -3.45
N VAL A 81 1.55 -17.81 -3.69
CA VAL A 81 0.93 -17.01 -2.64
C VAL A 81 -0.47 -17.63 -2.57
N PRO A 82 -0.82 -18.34 -1.50
CA PRO A 82 -2.20 -18.76 -1.35
C PRO A 82 -2.99 -17.46 -1.43
N ASP A 83 -3.70 -17.26 -2.53
CA ASP A 83 -4.63 -16.16 -2.71
C ASP A 83 -5.67 -16.37 -1.61
N GLU A 84 -5.58 -15.59 -0.55
CA GLU A 84 -6.31 -15.75 0.70
C GLU A 84 -7.79 -15.41 0.59
N ASP A 85 -8.26 -15.28 -0.60
CA ASP A 85 -9.65 -15.29 -0.97
C ASP A 85 -9.93 -16.55 -1.81
N GLU A 86 -9.64 -17.73 -1.26
CA GLU A 86 -10.01 -19.03 -1.85
C GLU A 86 -11.52 -19.21 -2.04
N ASP A 87 -12.37 -18.34 -1.53
CA ASP A 87 -13.77 -18.25 -1.94
C ASP A 87 -13.96 -17.53 -3.31
N ILE A 88 -12.89 -16.98 -3.90
CA ILE A 88 -12.82 -16.47 -5.26
C ILE A 88 -11.60 -17.08 -5.97
N ILE A 89 -11.40 -18.36 -5.78
CA ILE A 89 -10.51 -19.14 -6.63
C ILE A 89 -11.26 -19.35 -7.94
N LEU A 90 -10.79 -18.64 -8.89
CA LEU A 90 -10.76 -19.24 -10.20
C LEU A 90 -9.74 -20.37 -10.15
N ASP A 91 -10.15 -21.52 -10.58
CA ASP A 91 -9.25 -22.51 -11.10
C ASP A 91 -8.20 -21.78 -11.97
N ASP A 92 -6.95 -21.78 -11.52
CA ASP A 92 -5.82 -21.10 -12.19
C ASP A 92 -5.52 -21.70 -13.59
N GLU A 93 -6.33 -22.63 -14.05
CA GLU A 93 -6.22 -23.31 -15.34
C GLU A 93 -7.18 -22.77 -16.42
N ASP A 94 -8.17 -21.94 -16.06
CA ASP A 94 -8.99 -21.30 -17.06
C ASP A 94 -8.22 -20.15 -17.72
N GLU A 95 -7.61 -20.44 -18.88
CA GLU A 95 -7.17 -19.40 -19.83
C GLU A 95 -8.29 -18.38 -19.97
N ILE A 96 -8.05 -17.15 -19.49
CA ILE A 96 -9.05 -16.08 -19.62
C ILE A 96 -9.29 -15.88 -21.11
N ASP A 97 -10.41 -16.37 -21.57
CA ASP A 97 -10.83 -16.22 -22.96
C ASP A 97 -11.26 -14.76 -23.17
N ILE A 98 -10.32 -13.96 -23.67
CA ILE A 98 -10.50 -12.51 -23.86
C ILE A 98 -11.69 -12.22 -24.79
N GLU A 99 -12.06 -13.16 -25.68
CA GLU A 99 -13.20 -13.01 -26.58
C GLU A 99 -14.55 -13.09 -25.84
N LYS A 100 -14.60 -13.83 -24.72
CA LYS A 100 -15.82 -14.04 -23.92
C LYS A 100 -15.93 -13.12 -22.71
N ILE A 101 -15.02 -12.15 -22.55
CA ILE A 101 -15.06 -11.21 -21.41
C ILE A 101 -16.38 -10.43 -21.44
N ASP A 102 -17.18 -10.63 -20.40
CA ASP A 102 -18.39 -9.86 -20.16
C ASP A 102 -18.03 -8.46 -19.66
N LEU A 103 -18.27 -7.46 -20.51
CA LEU A 103 -18.09 -6.03 -20.21
C LEU A 103 -19.32 -5.41 -19.51
N SER A 104 -20.27 -6.22 -19.02
CA SER A 104 -21.39 -5.69 -18.24
C SER A 104 -20.89 -5.12 -16.91
N VAL A 105 -21.57 -4.08 -16.44
CA VAL A 105 -21.26 -3.47 -15.13
C VAL A 105 -21.65 -4.48 -14.04
N PRO A 106 -20.78 -4.71 -13.01
CA PRO A 106 -21.10 -5.60 -11.90
C PRO A 106 -22.38 -5.16 -11.16
N ASP A 107 -23.14 -6.14 -10.66
CA ASP A 107 -24.32 -5.87 -9.84
C ASP A 107 -23.92 -5.09 -8.57
N GLY A 108 -24.66 -4.03 -8.26
CA GLY A 108 -24.42 -3.17 -7.10
C GLY A 108 -23.59 -1.91 -7.39
N ILE A 109 -23.02 -1.76 -8.58
CA ILE A 109 -22.47 -0.47 -9.01
C ILE A 109 -23.57 0.31 -9.70
N GLY A 110 -23.86 1.52 -9.17
CA GLY A 110 -24.77 2.46 -9.85
C GLY A 110 -24.31 2.66 -11.29
N LEU A 111 -25.24 2.70 -12.22
CA LEU A 111 -24.99 2.91 -13.66
C LEU A 111 -24.50 4.34 -13.90
N ASP A 112 -23.31 4.66 -13.36
CA ASP A 112 -22.68 5.94 -13.61
C ASP A 112 -22.29 6.03 -15.10
N ASP A 113 -22.70 7.08 -15.75
CA ASP A 113 -22.41 7.37 -17.15
C ASP A 113 -20.91 7.26 -17.50
N PRO A 114 -19.94 7.66 -16.63
CA PRO A 114 -18.50 7.52 -16.90
C PRO A 114 -18.02 6.09 -17.08
N VAL A 115 -18.51 5.14 -16.24
CA VAL A 115 -18.12 3.71 -16.34
C VAL A 115 -18.59 3.13 -17.66
N ARG A 116 -19.85 3.35 -17.97
CA ARG A 116 -20.46 2.85 -19.23
C ARG A 116 -19.76 3.45 -20.45
N MET A 117 -19.43 4.73 -20.40
CA MET A 117 -18.73 5.42 -21.49
C MET A 117 -17.33 4.84 -21.71
N TYR A 118 -16.57 4.59 -20.65
CA TYR A 118 -15.26 3.95 -20.71
C TYR A 118 -15.35 2.53 -21.30
N LEU A 119 -16.26 1.69 -20.79
CA LEU A 119 -16.45 0.32 -21.27
C LEU A 119 -16.83 0.27 -22.77
N LYS A 120 -17.67 1.22 -23.23
CA LYS A 120 -18.02 1.36 -24.64
C LYS A 120 -16.82 1.77 -25.50
N GLU A 121 -15.91 2.57 -24.97
CA GLU A 121 -14.73 3.06 -25.69
C GLU A 121 -13.70 1.96 -25.87
N ILE A 122 -13.36 1.23 -24.83
CA ILE A 122 -12.41 0.10 -24.90
C ILE A 122 -12.96 -1.05 -25.78
N GLY A 123 -14.28 -1.22 -25.82
CA GLY A 123 -14.93 -2.23 -26.66
C GLY A 123 -14.79 -2.01 -28.17
N LYS A 124 -14.40 -0.80 -28.61
CA LYS A 124 -14.19 -0.48 -30.04
C LYS A 124 -12.85 -1.01 -30.57
N VAL A 125 -11.88 -1.24 -29.68
CA VAL A 125 -10.55 -1.71 -30.07
C VAL A 125 -10.62 -3.19 -30.41
N PRO A 126 -10.18 -3.62 -31.61
CA PRO A 126 -10.15 -5.04 -31.99
C PRO A 126 -9.11 -5.79 -31.14
N LEU A 127 -9.41 -7.05 -30.83
CA LEU A 127 -8.47 -7.96 -30.20
C LEU A 127 -7.33 -8.32 -31.16
N LEU A 128 -6.15 -8.59 -30.61
CA LEU A 128 -4.98 -9.02 -31.34
C LEU A 128 -4.94 -10.56 -31.41
N SER A 129 -4.51 -11.09 -32.55
CA SER A 129 -4.13 -12.49 -32.67
C SER A 129 -2.76 -12.76 -32.05
N ALA A 130 -2.44 -14.02 -31.75
CA ALA A 130 -1.15 -14.39 -31.17
C ALA A 130 0.05 -13.99 -32.06
N ASP A 131 -0.11 -14.03 -33.36
CA ASP A 131 0.95 -13.63 -34.32
C ASP A 131 1.15 -12.11 -34.29
N GLU A 132 0.07 -11.34 -34.20
CA GLU A 132 0.13 -9.87 -34.06
C GLU A 132 0.73 -9.44 -32.71
N GLU A 133 0.44 -10.15 -31.60
CA GLU A 133 1.08 -9.90 -30.31
C GLU A 133 2.61 -10.01 -30.42
N ILE A 134 3.10 -11.05 -31.09
CA ILE A 134 4.53 -11.27 -31.31
C ILE A 134 5.13 -10.19 -32.24
N GLU A 135 4.39 -9.77 -33.27
CA GLU A 135 4.84 -8.71 -34.19
C GLU A 135 4.97 -7.37 -33.43
N TYR A 136 3.95 -6.98 -32.68
CA TYR A 136 4.00 -5.75 -31.86
C TYR A 136 5.10 -5.83 -30.80
N ALA A 137 5.31 -6.98 -30.16
CA ALA A 137 6.38 -7.16 -29.18
C ALA A 137 7.77 -6.96 -29.79
N LYS A 138 8.01 -7.43 -31.04
CA LYS A 138 9.28 -7.19 -31.76
C LYS A 138 9.47 -5.72 -32.08
N ARG A 139 8.42 -5.04 -32.57
CA ARG A 139 8.48 -3.60 -32.87
C ARG A 139 8.72 -2.75 -31.62
N MET A 140 8.19 -3.17 -30.47
CA MET A 140 8.46 -2.54 -29.18
C MET A 140 9.95 -2.64 -28.78
N GLU A 141 10.60 -3.78 -29.02
CA GLU A 141 12.03 -3.99 -28.78
C GLU A 141 12.89 -3.04 -29.64
N GLU A 142 12.40 -2.66 -30.84
CA GLU A 142 13.01 -1.66 -31.72
C GLU A 142 12.73 -0.20 -31.28
N GLY A 143 11.93 0.00 -30.23
CA GLY A 143 11.60 1.31 -29.67
C GLY A 143 10.37 1.97 -30.28
N ASP A 144 9.45 1.20 -30.91
CA ASP A 144 8.21 1.74 -31.46
C ASP A 144 7.16 1.97 -30.37
N GLU A 145 6.96 3.24 -30.01
CA GLU A 145 5.96 3.69 -29.02
C GLU A 145 4.51 3.42 -29.48
N GLU A 146 4.24 3.42 -30.80
CA GLU A 146 2.90 3.11 -31.32
C GLU A 146 2.55 1.63 -31.13
N ALA A 147 3.52 0.73 -31.30
CA ALA A 147 3.35 -0.69 -31.04
C ALA A 147 3.02 -0.95 -29.56
N LYS A 148 3.74 -0.28 -28.64
CA LYS A 148 3.48 -0.32 -27.20
C LYS A 148 2.05 0.11 -26.85
N LYS A 149 1.61 1.22 -27.42
CA LYS A 149 0.27 1.75 -27.22
C LYS A 149 -0.80 0.80 -27.74
N ARG A 150 -0.60 0.23 -28.93
CA ARG A 150 -1.52 -0.70 -29.57
C ARG A 150 -1.68 -1.99 -28.76
N LEU A 151 -0.58 -2.57 -28.27
CA LEU A 151 -0.62 -3.76 -27.43
C LEU A 151 -1.35 -3.50 -26.12
N ALA A 152 -1.14 -2.33 -25.48
CA ALA A 152 -1.85 -1.94 -24.26
C ALA A 152 -3.36 -1.75 -24.53
N GLU A 153 -3.75 -0.99 -25.58
CA GLU A 153 -5.14 -0.71 -25.91
C GLU A 153 -5.96 -1.98 -26.17
N ALA A 154 -5.39 -2.95 -26.88
CA ALA A 154 -6.06 -4.22 -27.18
C ALA A 154 -6.32 -5.08 -25.93
N ASN A 155 -5.55 -4.86 -24.85
CA ASN A 155 -5.64 -5.64 -23.61
C ASN A 155 -6.36 -4.91 -22.45
N LEU A 156 -6.95 -3.74 -22.67
CA LEU A 156 -7.74 -3.03 -21.65
C LEU A 156 -8.95 -3.84 -21.15
N ARG A 157 -9.53 -4.67 -22.02
CA ARG A 157 -10.64 -5.56 -21.64
C ARG A 157 -10.22 -6.60 -20.59
N LEU A 158 -8.97 -7.11 -20.68
CA LEU A 158 -8.39 -8.00 -19.67
C LEU A 158 -8.32 -7.34 -18.31
N VAL A 159 -7.89 -6.07 -18.25
CA VAL A 159 -7.84 -5.30 -16.98
C VAL A 159 -9.21 -5.22 -16.34
N VAL A 160 -10.26 -4.91 -17.12
CA VAL A 160 -11.63 -4.82 -16.61
C VAL A 160 -12.11 -6.15 -16.04
N SER A 161 -11.83 -7.27 -16.70
CA SER A 161 -12.23 -8.61 -16.23
C SER A 161 -11.60 -8.96 -14.90
N ILE A 162 -10.34 -8.56 -14.69
CA ILE A 162 -9.63 -8.77 -13.42
C ILE A 162 -10.15 -7.80 -12.35
N ALA A 163 -10.26 -6.49 -12.65
CA ALA A 163 -10.72 -5.48 -11.72
C ALA A 163 -12.14 -5.74 -11.18
N LYS A 164 -13.01 -6.36 -11.97
CA LYS A 164 -14.39 -6.74 -11.62
C LYS A 164 -14.43 -7.61 -10.36
N ARG A 165 -13.41 -8.45 -10.11
CA ARG A 165 -13.32 -9.36 -8.96
C ARG A 165 -12.95 -8.64 -7.66
N TYR A 166 -12.40 -7.43 -7.77
CA TYR A 166 -11.95 -6.64 -6.62
C TYR A 166 -12.93 -5.54 -6.22
N VAL A 167 -14.12 -5.51 -6.83
CA VAL A 167 -15.20 -4.57 -6.49
C VAL A 167 -15.68 -4.82 -5.07
N GLY A 168 -15.96 -3.73 -4.32
CA GLY A 168 -16.43 -3.81 -2.93
C GLY A 168 -15.33 -3.88 -1.88
N ARG A 169 -14.05 -3.80 -2.26
CA ARG A 169 -12.89 -3.85 -1.34
C ARG A 169 -12.39 -2.44 -0.91
N GLY A 170 -13.26 -1.44 -0.89
CA GLY A 170 -12.92 -0.09 -0.41
C GLY A 170 -12.40 0.89 -1.47
N MET A 171 -12.33 0.47 -2.75
CA MET A 171 -12.01 1.34 -3.88
C MET A 171 -13.14 1.35 -4.91
N GLN A 172 -13.29 2.47 -5.62
CA GLN A 172 -14.24 2.57 -6.73
C GLN A 172 -13.78 1.75 -7.93
N PHE A 173 -14.75 1.24 -8.72
CA PHE A 173 -14.44 0.35 -9.84
C PHE A 173 -13.54 1.01 -10.91
N LEU A 174 -13.76 2.29 -11.23
CA LEU A 174 -12.90 3.00 -12.18
C LEU A 174 -11.47 3.16 -11.66
N ASP A 175 -11.29 3.37 -10.36
CA ASP A 175 -9.96 3.49 -9.76
C ASP A 175 -9.21 2.15 -9.81
N LEU A 176 -9.91 1.04 -9.53
CA LEU A 176 -9.36 -0.31 -9.69
C LEU A 176 -8.90 -0.58 -11.13
N ILE A 177 -9.70 -0.15 -12.12
CA ILE A 177 -9.34 -0.27 -13.53
C ILE A 177 -8.08 0.55 -13.84
N GLN A 178 -7.99 1.81 -13.36
CA GLN A 178 -6.83 2.66 -13.65
C GLN A 178 -5.54 2.14 -12.99
N GLU A 179 -5.62 1.66 -11.77
CA GLU A 179 -4.47 1.00 -11.13
C GLU A 179 -4.07 -0.29 -11.88
N GLY A 180 -5.06 -1.06 -12.33
CA GLY A 180 -4.83 -2.21 -13.20
C GLY A 180 -4.19 -1.83 -14.55
N ASN A 181 -4.58 -0.70 -15.15
CA ASN A 181 -3.98 -0.18 -16.38
C ASN A 181 -2.49 0.20 -16.17
N LEU A 182 -2.13 0.75 -15.00
CA LEU A 182 -0.72 0.98 -14.66
C LEU A 182 0.06 -0.34 -14.59
N GLY A 183 -0.55 -1.39 -14.03
CA GLY A 183 0.01 -2.74 -14.06
C GLY A 183 0.18 -3.27 -15.48
N LEU A 184 -0.83 -3.10 -16.35
CA LEU A 184 -0.76 -3.49 -17.76
C LEU A 184 0.37 -2.79 -18.51
N ILE A 185 0.57 -1.49 -18.31
CA ILE A 185 1.66 -0.74 -18.95
C ILE A 185 3.03 -1.31 -18.53
N LYS A 186 3.21 -1.61 -17.23
CA LYS A 186 4.44 -2.28 -16.76
C LYS A 186 4.62 -3.67 -17.36
N ALA A 187 3.53 -4.43 -17.52
CA ALA A 187 3.57 -5.72 -18.20
C ALA A 187 4.01 -5.61 -19.65
N VAL A 188 3.48 -4.61 -20.39
CA VAL A 188 3.86 -4.34 -21.77
C VAL A 188 5.35 -4.01 -21.86
N GLU A 189 5.89 -3.19 -20.97
CA GLU A 189 7.32 -2.81 -20.96
C GLU A 189 8.28 -3.98 -20.70
N LYS A 190 7.84 -4.95 -19.90
CA LYS A 190 8.68 -6.09 -19.47
C LYS A 190 8.38 -7.39 -20.22
N TYR A 191 7.47 -7.38 -21.21
CA TYR A 191 7.07 -8.58 -21.92
C TYR A 191 8.16 -9.09 -22.86
N ASP A 192 8.51 -10.39 -22.73
CA ASP A 192 9.45 -11.10 -23.61
C ASP A 192 8.75 -12.23 -24.38
N TYR A 193 8.47 -11.99 -25.65
CA TYR A 193 7.84 -12.95 -26.56
C TYR A 193 8.66 -14.23 -26.79
N ARG A 194 9.99 -14.20 -26.51
CA ARG A 194 10.88 -15.35 -26.71
C ARG A 194 10.60 -16.49 -25.73
N LYS A 195 9.91 -16.18 -24.60
CA LYS A 195 9.52 -17.18 -23.61
C LYS A 195 8.36 -18.07 -24.06
N GLY A 196 7.67 -17.74 -25.16
CA GLY A 196 6.61 -18.56 -25.79
C GLY A 196 5.26 -18.56 -25.07
N PHE A 197 5.08 -17.72 -24.03
CA PHE A 197 3.81 -17.57 -23.34
C PHE A 197 2.96 -16.47 -23.98
N LYS A 198 1.63 -16.59 -23.88
CA LYS A 198 0.70 -15.53 -24.30
C LYS A 198 0.90 -14.29 -23.45
N PHE A 199 0.75 -13.11 -24.02
CA PHE A 199 0.83 -11.85 -23.31
C PHE A 199 -0.15 -11.78 -22.13
N SER A 200 -1.39 -12.26 -22.33
CA SER A 200 -2.44 -12.26 -21.29
C SER A 200 -2.02 -12.99 -20.01
N THR A 201 -1.34 -14.13 -20.11
CA THR A 201 -0.84 -14.89 -18.94
C THR A 201 0.14 -14.08 -18.11
N TYR A 202 1.08 -13.40 -18.78
CA TYR A 202 2.06 -12.54 -18.12
C TYR A 202 1.44 -11.25 -17.55
N ALA A 203 0.56 -10.60 -18.33
CA ALA A 203 -0.09 -9.35 -17.95
C ALA A 203 -1.03 -9.52 -16.75
N THR A 204 -1.73 -10.66 -16.63
CA THR A 204 -2.64 -10.94 -15.52
C THR A 204 -1.95 -10.79 -14.17
N TRP A 205 -0.72 -11.26 -14.05
CA TRP A 205 0.05 -11.13 -12.82
C TRP A 205 0.33 -9.66 -12.46
N TRP A 206 0.81 -8.86 -13.42
CA TRP A 206 1.11 -7.44 -13.19
C TRP A 206 -0.14 -6.62 -12.87
N ILE A 207 -1.25 -6.92 -13.55
CA ILE A 207 -2.52 -6.27 -13.32
C ILE A 207 -3.02 -6.58 -11.90
N ARG A 208 -3.01 -7.87 -11.50
CA ARG A 208 -3.41 -8.33 -10.17
C ARG A 208 -2.55 -7.66 -9.09
N GLN A 209 -1.24 -7.70 -9.26
CA GLN A 209 -0.31 -7.09 -8.33
C GLN A 209 -0.55 -5.58 -8.14
N ALA A 210 -0.77 -4.84 -9.25
CA ALA A 210 -1.04 -3.41 -9.19
C ALA A 210 -2.35 -3.12 -8.43
N ILE A 211 -3.42 -3.85 -8.74
CA ILE A 211 -4.73 -3.70 -8.09
C ILE A 211 -4.64 -4.03 -6.60
N THR A 212 -4.04 -5.17 -6.23
CA THR A 212 -3.93 -5.60 -4.82
C THR A 212 -3.10 -4.60 -4.02
N ARG A 213 -1.98 -4.11 -4.57
CA ARG A 213 -1.15 -3.09 -3.93
C ARG A 213 -1.91 -1.78 -3.75
N ALA A 214 -2.66 -1.33 -4.76
CA ALA A 214 -3.46 -0.13 -4.69
C ALA A 214 -4.55 -0.22 -3.62
N ILE A 215 -5.24 -1.36 -3.50
CA ILE A 215 -6.21 -1.61 -2.44
C ILE A 215 -5.53 -1.51 -1.06
N ALA A 216 -4.37 -2.15 -0.88
CA ALA A 216 -3.65 -2.08 0.39
C ALA A 216 -3.25 -0.65 0.78
N ASP A 217 -2.87 0.18 -0.19
CA ASP A 217 -2.39 1.55 0.04
C ASP A 217 -3.51 2.60 0.15
N GLN A 218 -4.65 2.42 -0.54
CA GLN A 218 -5.63 3.50 -0.74
C GLN A 218 -7.04 3.18 -0.24
N ALA A 219 -7.39 1.90 -0.01
CA ALA A 219 -8.76 1.52 0.35
C ALA A 219 -9.21 2.00 1.74
N ARG A 220 -8.28 2.29 2.64
CA ARG A 220 -8.59 2.70 4.02
C ARG A 220 -8.50 4.22 4.19
N THR A 221 -9.45 4.80 4.93
CA THR A 221 -9.45 6.23 5.30
C THR A 221 -8.16 6.61 6.05
N ILE A 222 -7.69 5.76 6.94
CA ILE A 222 -6.39 5.89 7.61
C ILE A 222 -5.45 4.86 7.00
N ARG A 223 -4.45 5.33 6.26
CA ARG A 223 -3.50 4.49 5.56
C ARG A 223 -2.71 3.60 6.51
N ILE A 224 -2.62 2.32 6.19
CA ILE A 224 -1.82 1.32 6.90
C ILE A 224 -0.72 0.83 5.95
N PRO A 225 0.53 0.61 6.40
CA PRO A 225 1.60 0.05 5.58
C PRO A 225 1.22 -1.31 4.99
N VAL A 226 1.65 -1.60 3.75
CA VAL A 226 1.27 -2.81 2.99
C VAL A 226 1.57 -4.10 3.78
N HIS A 227 2.76 -4.23 4.39
CA HIS A 227 3.13 -5.39 5.19
C HIS A 227 2.19 -5.65 6.39
N MET A 228 1.60 -4.58 6.95
CA MET A 228 0.61 -4.72 8.02
C MET A 228 -0.74 -5.18 7.48
N VAL A 229 -1.12 -4.75 6.28
CA VAL A 229 -2.33 -5.25 5.60
C VAL A 229 -2.20 -6.75 5.31
N GLU A 230 -1.03 -7.20 4.83
CA GLU A 230 -0.74 -8.62 4.64
C GLU A 230 -0.83 -9.41 5.95
N THR A 231 -0.30 -8.86 7.04
CA THR A 231 -0.40 -9.49 8.37
C THR A 231 -1.85 -9.57 8.85
N ILE A 232 -2.65 -8.51 8.63
CA ILE A 232 -4.09 -8.50 8.95
C ILE A 232 -4.82 -9.57 8.13
N ASN A 233 -4.55 -9.68 6.83
CA ASN A 233 -5.15 -10.69 5.97
C ASN A 233 -4.80 -12.10 6.47
N LYS A 234 -3.53 -12.35 6.80
CA LYS A 234 -3.10 -13.63 7.39
C LYS A 234 -3.85 -13.93 8.69
N LEU A 235 -4.04 -12.93 9.56
CA LEU A 235 -4.80 -13.09 10.79
C LEU A 235 -6.26 -13.47 10.51
N VAL A 236 -6.91 -12.77 9.59
CA VAL A 236 -8.32 -13.04 9.21
C VAL A 236 -8.47 -14.45 8.65
N ARG A 237 -7.51 -14.93 7.84
CA ARG A 237 -7.51 -16.30 7.31
C ARG A 237 -7.41 -17.33 8.44
N VAL A 238 -6.41 -17.20 9.29
CA VAL A 238 -6.23 -18.12 10.42
C VAL A 238 -7.47 -18.10 11.31
N GLN A 239 -8.08 -16.93 11.53
CA GLN A 239 -9.32 -16.82 12.28
C GLN A 239 -10.48 -17.58 11.63
N ARG A 240 -10.63 -17.49 10.29
CA ARG A 240 -11.66 -18.25 9.54
C ARG A 240 -11.40 -19.75 9.60
N GLN A 241 -10.15 -20.17 9.42
CA GLN A 241 -9.78 -21.58 9.51
C GLN A 241 -10.09 -22.14 10.88
N LEU A 242 -9.66 -21.49 11.95
CA LEU A 242 -9.95 -21.89 13.32
C LEU A 242 -11.45 -21.89 13.64
N LEU A 243 -12.20 -20.94 13.09
CA LEU A 243 -13.67 -20.91 13.21
C LEU A 243 -14.31 -22.15 12.59
N GLN A 244 -13.83 -22.61 11.44
CA GLN A 244 -14.31 -23.83 10.79
C GLN A 244 -13.92 -25.09 11.59
N GLU A 245 -12.72 -25.15 12.15
CA GLU A 245 -12.24 -26.29 12.93
C GLU A 245 -12.90 -26.39 14.31
N LEU A 246 -13.03 -25.25 15.01
CA LEU A 246 -13.54 -25.19 16.37
C LEU A 246 -15.08 -25.05 16.46
N GLY A 247 -15.72 -24.56 15.39
CA GLY A 247 -17.14 -24.25 15.37
C GLY A 247 -17.54 -23.04 16.25
N ARG A 248 -16.55 -22.24 16.74
CA ARG A 248 -16.73 -21.02 17.53
C ARG A 248 -15.63 -20.03 17.19
N GLU A 249 -15.84 -18.76 17.53
CA GLU A 249 -14.78 -17.75 17.40
C GLU A 249 -13.52 -18.15 18.20
N PRO A 250 -12.32 -18.13 17.56
CA PRO A 250 -11.07 -18.46 18.22
C PRO A 250 -10.65 -17.34 19.20
N SER A 251 -10.01 -17.74 20.29
CA SER A 251 -9.41 -16.79 21.24
C SER A 251 -8.12 -16.20 20.67
N PRO A 252 -7.69 -15.00 21.13
CA PRO A 252 -6.41 -14.43 20.71
C PRO A 252 -5.20 -15.33 20.98
N GLU A 253 -5.28 -16.19 22.00
CA GLU A 253 -4.27 -17.16 22.36
C GLU A 253 -4.17 -18.29 21.32
N GLU A 254 -5.30 -18.81 20.84
CA GLU A 254 -5.36 -19.84 19.80
C GLU A 254 -4.87 -19.31 18.44
N ILE A 255 -5.19 -18.06 18.12
CA ILE A 255 -4.68 -17.39 16.92
C ILE A 255 -3.15 -17.20 17.02
N ALA A 256 -2.66 -16.78 18.19
CA ALA A 256 -1.24 -16.55 18.45
C ALA A 256 -0.41 -17.84 18.26
N GLU A 257 -0.92 -18.98 18.76
CA GLU A 257 -0.29 -20.27 18.61
C GLU A 257 -0.22 -20.71 17.14
N ASN A 258 -1.29 -20.48 16.37
CA ASN A 258 -1.33 -20.86 14.95
C ASN A 258 -0.47 -19.96 14.06
N MET A 259 -0.37 -18.68 14.40
CA MET A 259 0.45 -17.70 13.64
C MET A 259 1.91 -17.65 14.09
N ASP A 260 2.28 -18.30 15.20
CA ASP A 260 3.61 -18.27 15.83
C ASP A 260 4.06 -16.84 16.20
N ILE A 261 3.13 -16.04 16.79
CA ILE A 261 3.37 -14.68 17.24
C ILE A 261 2.87 -14.47 18.68
N PRO A 262 3.42 -13.49 19.43
CA PRO A 262 2.95 -13.19 20.78
C PRO A 262 1.48 -12.75 20.81
N VAL A 263 0.74 -13.17 21.86
CA VAL A 263 -0.68 -12.82 22.05
C VAL A 263 -0.92 -11.29 22.06
N GLU A 264 -0.01 -10.54 22.65
CA GLU A 264 -0.07 -9.07 22.68
C GLU A 264 -0.08 -8.51 21.26
N ARG A 265 0.75 -9.07 20.37
CA ARG A 265 0.82 -8.65 18.98
C ARG A 265 -0.47 -8.96 18.22
N VAL A 266 -1.12 -10.10 18.47
CA VAL A 266 -2.43 -10.42 17.90
C VAL A 266 -3.46 -9.35 18.29
N ARG A 267 -3.51 -8.98 19.56
CA ARG A 267 -4.44 -7.94 20.06
C ARG A 267 -4.17 -6.58 19.43
N GLU A 268 -2.90 -6.21 19.24
CA GLU A 268 -2.53 -4.97 18.52
C GLU A 268 -3.01 -5.00 17.08
N ILE A 269 -2.77 -6.09 16.35
CA ILE A 269 -3.19 -6.24 14.95
C ILE A 269 -4.72 -6.18 14.83
N GLN A 270 -5.45 -6.84 15.73
CA GLN A 270 -6.91 -6.76 15.77
C GLN A 270 -7.41 -5.34 16.00
N LYS A 271 -6.75 -4.56 16.87
CA LYS A 271 -7.08 -3.16 17.12
C LYS A 271 -6.82 -2.27 15.89
N ILE A 272 -5.70 -2.48 15.19
CA ILE A 272 -5.35 -1.75 13.97
C ILE A 272 -6.29 -2.10 12.82
N SER A 273 -6.78 -3.34 12.77
CA SER A 273 -7.67 -3.83 11.72
C SER A 273 -9.04 -3.15 11.71
N GLN A 274 -9.47 -2.54 12.81
CA GLN A 274 -10.77 -1.89 12.92
C GLN A 274 -10.88 -0.71 11.97
N GLU A 275 -12.07 -0.55 11.36
CA GLU A 275 -12.38 0.60 10.54
C GLU A 275 -12.90 1.77 11.40
N PRO A 276 -12.64 3.02 11.00
CA PRO A 276 -13.17 4.17 11.70
C PRO A 276 -14.70 4.24 11.57
N VAL A 277 -15.37 4.59 12.67
CA VAL A 277 -16.82 4.80 12.70
C VAL A 277 -17.12 6.23 12.29
N SER A 278 -18.19 6.44 11.48
CA SER A 278 -18.62 7.77 11.06
C SER A 278 -19.21 8.55 12.24
N LEU A 279 -18.86 9.83 12.34
CA LEU A 279 -19.45 10.75 13.31
C LEU A 279 -20.93 11.07 13.00
N GLU A 280 -21.35 10.86 11.76
CA GLU A 280 -22.74 11.06 11.33
C GLU A 280 -23.63 9.83 11.58
N THR A 281 -23.08 8.79 12.25
CA THR A 281 -23.88 7.61 12.61
C THR A 281 -25.00 8.02 13.55
N PRO A 282 -26.29 7.77 13.19
CA PRO A 282 -27.43 8.14 14.04
C PRO A 282 -27.44 7.31 15.33
N ILE A 283 -27.80 7.93 16.44
CA ILE A 283 -27.94 7.30 17.75
C ILE A 283 -29.39 7.42 18.21
N GLY A 284 -30.03 6.28 18.51
CA GLY A 284 -31.41 6.23 18.95
C GLY A 284 -32.40 5.96 17.81
N GLU A 285 -33.70 6.03 18.15
CA GLU A 285 -34.80 5.79 17.20
C GLU A 285 -35.18 7.06 16.42
N GLU A 286 -34.84 8.25 16.94
CA GLU A 286 -35.08 9.55 16.30
C GLU A 286 -33.79 9.98 15.57
N GLU A 287 -33.91 10.28 14.27
CA GLU A 287 -32.75 10.62 13.38
C GLU A 287 -32.05 11.96 13.73
N ASP A 288 -32.48 12.63 14.81
CA ASP A 288 -32.01 13.97 15.19
C ASP A 288 -30.65 13.99 15.95
N SER A 289 -30.13 12.82 16.40
CA SER A 289 -28.89 12.73 17.19
C SER A 289 -27.85 11.90 16.49
N HIS A 290 -26.64 12.44 16.34
CA HIS A 290 -25.49 11.78 15.73
C HIS A 290 -24.39 11.48 16.76
N LEU A 291 -23.54 10.51 16.48
CA LEU A 291 -22.40 10.16 17.35
C LEU A 291 -21.50 11.38 17.65
N GLY A 292 -21.33 12.27 16.67
CA GLY A 292 -20.54 13.49 16.80
C GLY A 292 -21.05 14.45 17.90
N ASP A 293 -22.34 14.46 18.19
CA ASP A 293 -22.94 15.36 19.18
C ASP A 293 -22.55 15.00 20.63
N PHE A 294 -22.08 13.75 20.85
CA PHE A 294 -21.68 13.25 22.15
C PHE A 294 -20.17 13.31 22.41
N ILE A 295 -19.38 13.66 21.38
CA ILE A 295 -17.92 13.76 21.48
C ILE A 295 -17.55 15.19 21.85
N GLN A 296 -16.95 15.35 23.03
CA GLN A 296 -16.48 16.65 23.51
C GLN A 296 -15.23 17.09 22.74
N ASP A 297 -15.14 18.38 22.41
CA ASP A 297 -13.93 18.99 21.85
C ASP A 297 -13.00 19.44 22.98
N ASP A 298 -11.96 18.66 23.25
CA ASP A 298 -10.96 18.94 24.28
C ASP A 298 -10.01 20.09 23.91
N ASN A 299 -10.01 20.55 22.63
CA ASN A 299 -9.14 21.65 22.20
C ASN A 299 -9.76 23.04 22.48
N VAL A 300 -11.07 23.11 22.68
CA VAL A 300 -11.78 24.35 22.98
C VAL A 300 -11.84 24.52 24.49
N PRO A 301 -11.22 25.58 25.06
CA PRO A 301 -11.28 25.83 26.49
C PRO A 301 -12.70 26.15 26.96
N VAL A 302 -13.06 25.64 28.13
CA VAL A 302 -14.35 25.97 28.79
C VAL A 302 -14.47 27.47 29.01
N PRO A 303 -15.65 28.10 28.87
CA PRO A 303 -15.83 29.55 29.04
C PRO A 303 -15.21 30.13 30.29
N ALA A 304 -15.29 29.39 31.44
CA ALA A 304 -14.67 29.79 32.70
C ALA A 304 -13.14 29.84 32.62
N GLU A 305 -12.51 28.87 31.99
CA GLU A 305 -11.06 28.82 31.77
C GLU A 305 -10.59 29.89 30.80
N ALA A 306 -11.36 30.13 29.74
CA ALA A 306 -11.08 31.20 28.78
C ALA A 306 -11.12 32.58 29.46
N ALA A 307 -12.11 32.83 30.32
CA ALA A 307 -12.23 34.06 31.11
C ALA A 307 -11.05 34.19 32.10
N ALA A 308 -10.72 33.13 32.83
CA ALA A 308 -9.60 33.12 33.77
C ALA A 308 -8.25 33.37 33.06
N SER A 309 -8.05 32.76 31.89
CA SER A 309 -6.86 32.99 31.04
C SER A 309 -6.74 34.43 30.54
N THR A 310 -7.88 35.06 30.19
CA THR A 310 -7.93 36.46 29.76
C THR A 310 -7.56 37.39 30.94
N LEU A 311 -8.16 37.20 32.11
CA LEU A 311 -7.84 37.96 33.33
C LEU A 311 -6.37 37.79 33.72
N LEU A 312 -5.82 36.58 33.63
CA LEU A 312 -4.40 36.32 33.90
C LEU A 312 -3.49 37.10 32.93
N LYS A 313 -3.86 37.12 31.63
CA LYS A 313 -3.11 37.90 30.62
C LYS A 313 -3.15 39.40 30.92
N GLU A 314 -4.29 39.91 31.31
CA GLU A 314 -4.43 41.34 31.68
C GLU A 314 -3.56 41.67 32.89
N GLN A 315 -3.59 40.87 33.94
CA GLN A 315 -2.74 41.06 35.13
C GLN A 315 -1.24 40.95 34.79
N LEU A 316 -0.86 40.01 33.91
CA LEU A 316 0.52 39.90 33.45
C LEU A 316 0.97 41.15 32.70
N VAL A 317 0.12 41.72 31.84
CA VAL A 317 0.42 42.96 31.11
C VAL A 317 0.59 44.13 32.09
N GLU A 318 -0.25 44.23 33.13
CA GLU A 318 -0.14 45.25 34.15
C GLU A 318 1.18 45.13 34.93
N VAL A 319 1.55 43.92 35.38
CA VAL A 319 2.80 43.67 36.09
C VAL A 319 4.01 43.93 35.19
N LEU A 320 3.97 43.53 33.92
CA LEU A 320 5.02 43.81 32.94
C LEU A 320 5.21 45.33 32.74
N GLY A 321 4.13 46.11 32.85
CA GLY A 321 4.20 47.59 32.76
C GLY A 321 5.05 48.26 33.88
N THR A 322 5.35 47.55 34.96
CA THR A 322 6.24 48.03 36.03
C THR A 322 7.72 47.87 35.72
N LEU A 323 8.07 47.10 34.65
CA LEU A 323 9.44 46.86 34.21
C LEU A 323 9.90 47.88 33.20
N THR A 324 11.23 47.97 32.98
CA THR A 324 11.78 48.83 31.91
C THR A 324 11.34 48.32 30.53
N GLU A 325 11.22 49.20 29.57
CA GLU A 325 10.78 48.90 28.21
C GLU A 325 11.57 47.75 27.54
N ARG A 326 12.86 47.66 27.84
CA ARG A 326 13.75 46.60 27.35
C ARG A 326 13.47 45.26 27.99
N GLU A 327 13.28 45.21 29.29
CA GLU A 327 12.96 43.97 30.02
C GLU A 327 11.58 43.45 29.63
N GLN A 328 10.59 44.33 29.52
CA GLN A 328 9.26 43.99 29.05
C GLN A 328 9.29 43.35 27.66
N LYS A 329 10.04 43.94 26.72
CA LYS A 329 10.15 43.43 25.36
C LYS A 329 10.84 42.07 25.31
N VAL A 330 11.90 41.88 26.09
CA VAL A 330 12.60 40.58 26.18
C VAL A 330 11.67 39.50 26.69
N LEU A 331 10.92 39.76 27.79
CA LEU A 331 9.98 38.77 28.34
C LEU A 331 8.83 38.47 27.38
N ARG A 332 8.25 39.47 26.70
CA ARG A 332 7.19 39.27 25.73
C ARG A 332 7.64 38.36 24.55
N LEU A 333 8.83 38.63 24.03
CA LEU A 333 9.39 37.81 22.94
C LEU A 333 9.81 36.42 23.42
N ARG A 334 10.40 36.32 24.60
CA ARG A 334 10.84 35.02 25.17
C ARG A 334 9.70 34.04 25.35
N PHE A 335 8.56 34.53 25.86
CA PHE A 335 7.40 33.71 26.15
C PHE A 335 6.34 33.73 25.01
N GLY A 336 6.58 34.45 23.92
CA GLY A 336 5.67 34.51 22.81
C GLY A 336 4.30 35.09 23.15
N MET A 337 4.26 36.12 24.00
CA MET A 337 3.00 36.67 24.51
C MET A 337 2.18 37.40 23.47
N ASP A 338 2.85 37.94 22.44
CA ASP A 338 2.21 38.72 21.34
C ASP A 338 1.89 37.86 20.14
N ASP A 339 2.80 36.93 19.75
CA ASP A 339 2.72 36.13 18.53
C ASP A 339 2.54 34.62 18.77
N GLY A 340 2.49 34.19 20.04
CA GLY A 340 2.36 32.79 20.44
C GLY A 340 3.63 31.95 20.23
N ARG A 341 4.73 32.53 19.69
CA ARG A 341 5.98 31.85 19.41
C ARG A 341 7.05 32.21 20.45
N ALA A 342 7.41 31.26 21.32
CA ALA A 342 8.52 31.43 22.24
C ALA A 342 9.85 31.50 21.46
N ARG A 343 10.69 32.53 21.79
CA ARG A 343 11.99 32.74 21.13
C ARG A 343 13.14 32.37 22.07
N THR A 344 14.28 32.04 21.50
CA THR A 344 15.51 31.75 22.23
C THR A 344 16.21 33.05 22.63
N LEU A 345 17.26 32.95 23.48
CA LEU A 345 18.05 34.14 23.91
C LEU A 345 18.98 34.65 22.80
N GLU A 346 19.20 33.82 21.77
CA GLU A 346 20.05 34.14 20.61
C GLU A 346 19.28 34.87 19.50
N GLU A 347 17.94 34.66 19.40
CA GLU A 347 17.03 35.36 18.50
C GLU A 347 16.67 36.78 19.04
#